data_0eb59ea388654ce31c31356882e95bf1
#
_entry.id   0eb59ea388654ce31c31356882e95bf1
#
_cell.length_a   1.000
_cell.length_b   1.000
_cell.length_c   1.000
_cell.angle_alpha   90.00
_cell.angle_beta   90.00
_cell.angle_gamma   90.00
#
_symmetry.space_group_name_H-M   'P 1'
#
loop_
_entity.id
_entity.type
_entity.pdbx_description
1 polymer ?
#
loop_
_entity_poly.entity_id
_entity_poly.type
_entity_poly.pdbx_seq_one_letter_code
_entity_poly.pdbx_strand_id
1 'polypeptide(L)'
;MKDFFGSDFGKIQPFTVGFNDTLELMREAATAATKAVSYPPYNIKQVKENKYVIEMAVAGFAKSDIEMTLEGNKLVIKAASKDDESEDYLYKGIANRAFERTFTLADKVEIKDAELMNGMLKIWLENMVKTQDAIKKIAIKEKE
;
A
#
# COMPACT_ATOMS: atom_id res chain seq x y z
N MET A 1 -15.30 -20.81 -5.51
CA MET A 1 -14.68 -20.76 -4.20
C MET A 1 -13.17 -20.68 -4.23
N LYS A 2 -12.59 -21.54 -5.00
CA LYS A 2 -11.16 -21.48 -5.18
C LYS A 2 -10.70 -20.10 -5.65
N ASP A 3 -11.55 -19.46 -6.40
CA ASP A 3 -11.21 -18.14 -6.94
C ASP A 3 -11.07 -17.12 -5.85
N PHE A 4 -11.67 -17.37 -4.71
CA PHE A 4 -11.57 -16.44 -3.60
C PHE A 4 -10.11 -16.25 -3.21
N PHE A 5 -9.36 -17.35 -3.09
CA PHE A 5 -7.97 -17.25 -2.74
C PHE A 5 -7.07 -17.10 -3.96
N GLY A 6 -7.54 -17.57 -5.11
CA GLY A 6 -6.74 -17.50 -6.31
C GLY A 6 -6.81 -16.13 -6.96
N SER A 7 -7.77 -15.96 -7.85
CA SER A 7 -7.79 -14.74 -8.63
C SER A 7 -8.33 -13.56 -7.86
N ASP A 8 -9.35 -13.78 -7.04
CA ASP A 8 -9.94 -12.66 -6.32
C ASP A 8 -9.01 -12.09 -5.27
N PHE A 9 -8.30 -12.97 -4.59
CA PHE A 9 -7.39 -12.52 -3.57
C PHE A 9 -6.27 -11.68 -4.16
N GLY A 10 -5.84 -12.03 -5.35
CA GLY A 10 -4.83 -11.24 -6.03
C GLY A 10 -5.34 -9.91 -6.51
N LYS A 11 -6.64 -9.80 -6.79
CA LYS A 11 -7.22 -8.56 -7.23
C LYS A 11 -7.59 -7.65 -6.09
N ILE A 12 -8.08 -8.24 -5.02
CA ILE A 12 -8.34 -7.49 -3.81
C ILE A 12 -6.98 -7.18 -3.25
N GLN A 13 -6.59 -6.01 -3.23
CA GLN A 13 -5.30 -5.70 -2.70
C GLN A 13 -5.11 -6.42 -1.40
N PRO A 14 -4.14 -7.28 -1.33
CA PRO A 14 -4.01 -8.17 -0.18
C PRO A 14 -3.69 -7.43 1.11
N PHE A 15 -3.43 -6.15 1.01
CA PHE A 15 -2.82 -5.52 2.16
C PHE A 15 -3.61 -4.35 2.66
N THR A 16 -3.77 -4.33 3.97
CA THR A 16 -4.31 -3.20 4.70
C THR A 16 -3.19 -2.69 5.58
N VAL A 17 -3.05 -1.39 5.64
CA VAL A 17 -1.97 -0.77 6.40
C VAL A 17 -2.48 -0.44 7.79
N GLY A 18 -1.74 -0.88 8.81
CA GLY A 18 -2.08 -0.60 10.19
C GLY A 18 -2.74 -1.75 10.93
N PHE A 19 -2.98 -2.87 10.24
CA PHE A 19 -3.55 -4.08 10.84
C PHE A 19 -2.44 -5.12 10.94
N ASN A 20 -1.52 -4.92 11.86
CA ASN A 20 -0.27 -5.69 11.85
C ASN A 20 -0.43 -7.20 11.77
N ASP A 21 -1.19 -7.78 12.69
CA ASP A 21 -1.33 -9.23 12.68
C ASP A 21 -2.08 -9.72 11.47
N THR A 22 -3.14 -9.02 11.11
CA THR A 22 -3.93 -9.38 9.95
C THR A 22 -3.11 -9.22 8.68
N LEU A 23 -2.31 -8.17 8.62
CA LEU A 23 -1.47 -7.92 7.47
C LEU A 23 -0.47 -9.05 7.27
N GLU A 24 0.13 -9.53 8.35
CA GLU A 24 1.10 -10.59 8.25
C GLU A 24 0.48 -11.87 7.73
N LEU A 25 -0.69 -12.23 8.24
CA LEU A 25 -1.39 -13.40 7.76
C LEU A 25 -1.76 -13.28 6.29
N MET A 26 -2.23 -12.13 5.90
CA MET A 26 -2.61 -11.90 4.51
C MET A 26 -1.40 -11.95 3.60
N ARG A 27 -0.27 -11.45 4.07
CA ARG A 27 0.95 -11.48 3.28
C ARG A 27 1.42 -12.90 3.04
N GLU A 28 1.36 -13.72 4.07
CA GLU A 28 1.76 -15.11 3.94
C GLU A 28 0.84 -15.86 2.99
N ALA A 29 -0.45 -15.63 3.12
CA ALA A 29 -1.42 -16.27 2.25
C ALA A 29 -1.22 -15.85 0.80
N ALA A 30 -0.98 -14.57 0.58
CA ALA A 30 -0.79 -14.06 -0.77
C ALA A 30 0.47 -14.65 -1.39
N THR A 31 1.53 -14.74 -0.63
CA THR A 31 2.78 -15.31 -1.13
C THR A 31 2.61 -16.78 -1.46
N ALA A 32 1.86 -17.50 -0.64
CA ALA A 32 1.64 -18.92 -0.89
C ALA A 32 0.70 -19.13 -2.08
N ALA A 33 -0.28 -18.27 -2.25
CA ALA A 33 -1.31 -18.45 -3.25
C ALA A 33 -0.84 -18.09 -4.65
N THR A 34 0.07 -17.14 -4.78
CA THR A 34 0.50 -16.70 -6.09
C THR A 34 1.92 -16.21 -6.05
N LYS A 35 2.66 -16.62 -7.08
CA LYS A 35 4.02 -16.15 -7.27
C LYS A 35 4.09 -15.08 -8.34
N ALA A 36 2.95 -14.73 -8.90
CA ALA A 36 2.91 -13.71 -9.92
C ALA A 36 3.24 -12.35 -9.31
N VAL A 37 4.06 -11.61 -10.00
CA VAL A 37 4.42 -10.27 -9.55
C VAL A 37 3.31 -9.31 -9.93
N SER A 38 2.80 -8.59 -8.97
CA SER A 38 1.82 -7.55 -9.22
C SER A 38 2.48 -6.38 -9.94
N TYR A 39 1.73 -5.74 -10.79
CA TYR A 39 2.23 -4.56 -11.46
C TYR A 39 1.49 -3.33 -10.95
N PRO A 40 2.20 -2.29 -10.54
CA PRO A 40 3.65 -2.24 -10.37
C PRO A 40 4.06 -2.94 -9.08
N PRO A 41 5.30 -3.43 -9.00
CA PRO A 41 5.78 -4.04 -7.77
C PRO A 41 5.79 -3.03 -6.62
N TYR A 42 5.49 -3.50 -5.43
CA TYR A 42 5.49 -2.60 -4.29
C TYR A 42 5.86 -3.34 -3.02
N ASN A 43 6.29 -2.58 -2.04
CA ASN A 43 6.57 -3.06 -0.69
C ASN A 43 5.76 -2.25 0.30
N ILE A 44 5.41 -2.89 1.40
CA ILE A 44 4.87 -2.17 2.54
C ILE A 44 5.77 -2.52 3.71
N LYS A 45 6.37 -1.49 4.31
CA LYS A 45 7.31 -1.70 5.40
C LYS A 45 6.84 -0.95 6.63
N GLN A 46 7.12 -1.53 7.78
CA GLN A 46 6.95 -0.84 9.04
C GLN A 46 8.32 -0.31 9.43
N VAL A 47 8.47 1.00 9.47
CA VAL A 47 9.77 1.60 9.73
C VAL A 47 9.95 1.93 11.19
N LYS A 48 8.87 2.12 11.91
CA LYS A 48 8.86 2.31 13.34
C LYS A 48 7.50 1.90 13.85
N GLU A 49 7.34 1.83 15.15
CA GLU A 49 6.03 1.57 15.71
C GLU A 49 5.07 2.62 15.19
N ASN A 50 3.97 2.16 14.63
CA ASN A 50 2.91 3.01 14.07
C ASN A 50 3.33 3.82 12.85
N LYS A 51 4.48 3.54 12.25
CA LYS A 51 4.90 4.25 11.05
C LYS A 51 5.21 3.27 9.94
N TYR A 52 4.66 3.56 8.77
CA TYR A 52 4.74 2.66 7.63
C TYR A 52 5.15 3.42 6.39
N VAL A 53 5.73 2.70 5.43
CA VAL A 53 6.00 3.27 4.12
C VAL A 53 5.59 2.27 3.06
N ILE A 54 4.89 2.78 2.05
CA ILE A 54 4.61 2.01 0.85
C ILE A 54 5.61 2.46 -0.19
N GLU A 55 6.31 1.50 -0.79
CA GLU A 55 7.27 1.78 -1.86
C GLU A 55 6.79 1.11 -3.13
N MET A 56 6.69 1.87 -4.19
CA MET A 56 6.17 1.34 -5.46
C MET A 56 7.16 1.65 -6.55
N ALA A 57 7.52 0.63 -7.33
CA ALA A 57 8.48 0.80 -8.41
C ALA A 57 7.76 1.33 -9.64
N VAL A 58 8.00 2.59 -9.96
CA VAL A 58 7.30 3.27 -11.05
C VAL A 58 8.28 3.97 -11.97
N ALA A 59 9.44 3.34 -12.20
CA ALA A 59 10.44 3.92 -13.09
C ALA A 59 9.81 4.21 -14.45
N GLY A 60 10.09 5.37 -14.99
CA GLY A 60 9.56 5.77 -16.27
C GLY A 60 8.31 6.64 -16.19
N PHE A 61 7.68 6.69 -15.02
CA PHE A 61 6.53 7.57 -14.82
C PHE A 61 7.00 8.86 -14.19
N ALA A 62 6.48 9.97 -14.71
CA ALA A 62 6.71 11.27 -14.10
C ALA A 62 5.64 11.53 -13.05
N LYS A 63 5.90 12.48 -12.19
CA LYS A 63 4.93 12.84 -11.16
C LYS A 63 3.58 13.18 -11.77
N SER A 64 3.58 13.85 -12.91
CA SER A 64 2.34 14.25 -13.56
C SER A 64 1.57 13.07 -14.14
N ASP A 65 2.19 11.91 -14.27
CA ASP A 65 1.53 10.73 -14.81
C ASP A 65 0.79 9.95 -13.74
N ILE A 66 1.04 10.25 -12.48
CA ILE A 66 0.52 9.47 -11.36
C ILE A 66 -0.48 10.30 -10.58
N GLU A 67 -1.62 9.69 -10.33
CA GLU A 67 -2.67 10.35 -9.56
C GLU A 67 -2.92 9.55 -8.29
N MET A 68 -2.94 10.24 -7.15
CA MET A 68 -3.24 9.62 -5.87
C MET A 68 -4.46 10.28 -5.27
N THR A 69 -5.41 9.48 -4.82
CA THR A 69 -6.59 9.99 -4.15
C THR A 69 -6.87 9.16 -2.91
N LEU A 70 -7.51 9.79 -1.95
CA LEU A 70 -7.96 9.12 -0.74
C LEU A 70 -9.47 9.18 -0.72
N GLU A 71 -10.10 8.01 -0.84
CA GLU A 71 -11.55 7.90 -0.86
C GLU A 71 -11.97 7.15 0.39
N GLY A 72 -12.40 7.90 1.41
CA GLY A 72 -12.68 7.29 2.69
C GLY A 72 -11.38 6.77 3.29
N ASN A 73 -11.31 5.47 3.47
CA ASN A 73 -10.11 4.84 4.00
C ASN A 73 -9.33 4.10 2.91
N LYS A 74 -9.61 4.41 1.65
CA LYS A 74 -8.93 3.73 0.55
C LYS A 74 -8.02 4.69 -0.17
N LEU A 75 -6.76 4.32 -0.24
CA LEU A 75 -5.76 5.07 -0.99
C LEU A 75 -5.69 4.47 -2.39
N VAL A 76 -6.01 5.26 -3.38
CA VAL A 76 -6.05 4.81 -4.77
C VAL A 76 -4.92 5.50 -5.53
N ILE A 77 -4.11 4.70 -6.21
CA ILE A 77 -2.98 5.20 -7.00
C ILE A 77 -3.18 4.74 -8.43
N LYS A 78 -3.24 5.67 -9.35
CA LYS A 78 -3.50 5.38 -10.76
C LYS A 78 -2.43 6.00 -11.64
N ALA A 79 -2.19 5.37 -12.76
CA ALA A 79 -1.33 5.95 -13.79
C ALA A 79 -1.78 5.45 -15.15
N ALA A 80 -1.63 6.32 -16.15
CA ALA A 80 -1.91 5.94 -17.52
C ALA A 80 -0.68 5.28 -18.12
N SER A 81 -0.90 4.51 -19.19
CA SER A 81 0.19 3.81 -19.85
C SER A 81 1.19 4.79 -20.46
N LYS A 82 2.46 4.49 -20.31
CA LYS A 82 3.53 5.25 -20.92
C LYS A 82 4.25 4.44 -22.00
N ASP A 83 3.80 3.22 -22.23
CA ASP A 83 4.45 2.39 -23.24
C ASP A 83 4.20 2.95 -24.63
N ASP A 84 5.26 3.02 -25.43
CA ASP A 84 5.20 3.46 -26.80
C ASP A 84 5.42 2.25 -27.69
N GLU A 85 4.33 1.80 -28.30
CA GLU A 85 4.40 0.61 -29.13
C GLU A 85 5.11 0.85 -30.46
N SER A 86 5.35 2.09 -30.80
CA SER A 86 6.06 2.40 -32.05
C SER A 86 7.56 2.22 -31.92
N GLU A 87 8.08 2.03 -30.70
CA GLU A 87 9.51 1.83 -30.53
C GLU A 87 9.90 0.40 -30.86
N ASP A 88 11.11 0.26 -31.43
CA ASP A 88 11.65 -1.04 -31.78
C ASP A 88 12.54 -1.54 -30.64
N TYR A 89 12.08 -2.59 -29.98
CA TYR A 89 12.87 -3.18 -28.90
C TYR A 89 13.52 -4.47 -29.38
N LEU A 90 14.80 -4.62 -29.12
CA LEU A 90 15.42 -5.93 -29.25
C LEU A 90 14.97 -6.83 -28.12
N TYR A 91 14.74 -6.24 -26.96
CA TYR A 91 14.21 -6.94 -25.81
C TYR A 91 13.49 -5.93 -24.92
N LYS A 92 12.30 -6.26 -24.49
CA LYS A 92 11.55 -5.35 -23.63
C LYS A 92 11.25 -6.04 -22.30
N GLY A 93 12.00 -5.65 -21.28
CA GLY A 93 11.78 -6.18 -19.94
C GLY A 93 11.13 -5.19 -18.99
N ILE A 94 11.02 -3.93 -19.41
CA ILE A 94 10.40 -2.88 -18.60
C ILE A 94 9.14 -2.40 -19.30
N ALA A 95 8.01 -2.48 -18.61
CA ALA A 95 6.75 -2.03 -19.14
C ALA A 95 6.22 -0.90 -18.28
N ASN A 96 5.73 0.17 -18.90
CA ASN A 96 5.09 1.26 -18.19
C ASN A 96 3.61 1.24 -18.51
N ARG A 97 2.92 0.24 -17.97
CA ARG A 97 1.53 0.00 -18.25
C ARG A 97 0.62 0.80 -17.33
N ALA A 98 -0.58 1.06 -17.79
CA ALA A 98 -1.58 1.66 -16.95
C ALA A 98 -1.82 0.76 -15.74
N PHE A 99 -2.05 1.38 -14.58
CA PHE A 99 -2.34 0.62 -13.39
C PHE A 99 -3.27 1.40 -12.48
N GLU A 100 -3.90 0.65 -11.60
CA GLU A 100 -4.68 1.23 -10.53
C GLU A 100 -4.49 0.33 -9.31
N ARG A 101 -4.01 0.90 -8.24
CA ARG A 101 -3.77 0.18 -6.99
C ARG A 101 -4.56 0.82 -5.88
N THR A 102 -5.18 -0.01 -5.06
CA THR A 102 -5.96 0.46 -3.93
C THR A 102 -5.44 -0.19 -2.66
N PHE A 103 -5.16 0.63 -1.67
CA PHE A 103 -4.75 0.16 -0.36
C PHE A 103 -5.79 0.60 0.65
N THR A 104 -6.25 -0.35 1.47
CA THR A 104 -7.21 -0.04 2.52
C THR A 104 -6.44 0.31 3.78
N LEU A 105 -6.73 1.48 4.33
CA LEU A 105 -6.04 1.96 5.52
C LEU A 105 -6.91 1.72 6.74
N ALA A 106 -6.26 1.41 7.87
CA ALA A 106 -6.97 1.30 9.13
C ALA A 106 -7.49 2.68 9.53
N ASP A 107 -8.48 2.71 10.40
CA ASP A 107 -9.19 3.94 10.73
C ASP A 107 -8.30 5.08 11.16
N LYS A 108 -7.25 4.78 11.88
CA LYS A 108 -6.41 5.83 12.45
C LYS A 108 -5.14 6.07 11.66
N VAL A 109 -5.03 5.50 10.48
CA VAL A 109 -3.84 5.68 9.66
C VAL A 109 -4.02 6.90 8.78
N GLU A 110 -3.02 7.76 8.80
CA GLU A 110 -3.00 8.98 7.98
C GLU A 110 -1.79 8.98 7.06
N ILE A 111 -1.97 9.56 5.90
CA ILE A 111 -0.88 9.74 4.96
C ILE A 111 -0.13 11.00 5.35
N LYS A 112 1.16 10.85 5.61
CA LYS A 112 1.97 11.97 6.06
C LYS A 112 2.73 12.64 4.94
N ASP A 113 3.17 11.87 3.94
CA ASP A 113 3.97 12.43 2.87
C ASP A 113 4.00 11.45 1.71
N ALA A 114 4.37 11.96 0.56
CA ALA A 114 4.56 11.12 -0.63
C ALA A 114 5.61 11.78 -1.51
N GLU A 115 6.52 10.97 -2.02
CA GLU A 115 7.63 11.45 -2.85
C GLU A 115 7.86 10.51 -4.01
N LEU A 116 8.24 11.08 -5.13
CA LEU A 116 8.71 10.30 -6.27
C LEU A 116 10.21 10.60 -6.43
N MET A 117 11.04 9.59 -6.21
CA MET A 117 12.48 9.78 -6.24
C MET A 117 13.13 8.52 -6.80
N ASN A 118 14.00 8.70 -7.76
CA ASN A 118 14.79 7.59 -8.34
C ASN A 118 13.90 6.44 -8.83
N GLY A 119 12.75 6.77 -9.42
CA GLY A 119 11.86 5.74 -9.94
C GLY A 119 11.02 5.05 -8.90
N MET A 120 11.07 5.51 -7.65
CA MET A 120 10.28 4.92 -6.58
C MET A 120 9.29 5.93 -6.05
N LEU A 121 8.05 5.53 -5.96
CA LEU A 121 7.04 6.31 -5.28
C LEU A 121 6.98 5.82 -3.84
N LYS A 122 7.25 6.72 -2.91
CA LYS A 122 7.23 6.37 -1.49
C LYS A 122 6.13 7.16 -0.80
N ILE A 123 5.33 6.46 -0.03
CA ILE A 123 4.21 7.05 0.68
C ILE A 123 4.37 6.73 2.15
N TRP A 124 4.51 7.75 2.97
CA TRP A 124 4.68 7.58 4.42
C TRP A 124 3.34 7.70 5.12
N LEU A 125 3.08 6.74 5.99
CA LEU A 125 1.82 6.68 6.72
C LEU A 125 2.12 6.53 8.19
N GLU A 126 1.19 6.99 9.00
CA GLU A 126 1.32 6.86 10.44
C GLU A 126 -0.01 6.48 11.05
N ASN A 127 0.03 5.50 11.95
CA ASN A 127 -1.15 5.14 12.71
C ASN A 127 -1.22 6.09 13.90
N MET A 128 -2.28 6.87 13.94
CA MET A 128 -2.43 7.93 14.91
C MET A 128 -3.01 7.47 16.24
N VAL A 129 -3.13 6.18 16.45
CA VAL A 129 -3.59 5.66 17.73
C VAL A 129 -2.53 5.98 18.78
N LYS A 130 -2.93 6.71 19.81
CA LYS A 130 -2.02 7.04 20.89
C LYS A 130 -2.09 5.98 21.94
N THR A 131 -0.93 5.60 22.45
CA THR A 131 -0.85 4.59 23.50
C THR A 131 -1.70 4.99 24.69
N GLN A 132 -1.74 6.26 24.98
CA GLN A 132 -2.51 6.78 26.11
C GLN A 132 -4.01 6.53 25.95
N ASP A 133 -4.47 6.45 24.72
CA ASP A 133 -5.89 6.21 24.47
C ASP A 133 -6.27 4.77 24.71
N ALA A 134 -5.29 3.87 24.60
CA ALA A 134 -5.56 2.44 24.77
C ALA A 134 -5.78 2.09 26.23
N ILE A 135 -5.05 2.74 27.12
CA ILE A 135 -5.15 2.46 28.55
C ILE A 135 -5.28 3.77 29.28
N LYS A 136 -6.38 3.90 29.99
CA LYS A 136 -6.59 5.10 30.78
C LYS A 136 -6.68 4.70 32.26
N LYS A 137 -5.77 5.23 33.03
CA LYS A 137 -5.76 4.97 34.45
C LYS A 137 -6.66 5.98 35.16
N ILE A 138 -7.57 5.46 35.94
CA ILE A 138 -8.57 6.30 36.58
C ILE A 138 -8.23 6.38 38.08
N ALA A 139 -8.11 7.59 38.56
CA ALA A 139 -7.85 7.81 39.97
C ALA A 139 -9.11 7.62 40.78
N ILE A 140 -8.99 6.91 41.87
CA ILE A 140 -10.13 6.65 42.77
C ILE A 140 -10.04 7.60 43.92
N LYS A 141 -11.12 8.31 44.15
CA LYS A 141 -11.20 9.23 45.29
C LYS A 141 -11.91 8.53 46.43
N GLU A 142 -11.39 8.74 47.61
CA GLU A 142 -12.00 8.16 48.77
C GLU A 142 -12.81 9.23 49.49
N LYS A 143 -14.07 8.93 49.77
CA LYS A 143 -14.94 9.84 50.47
C LYS A 143 -15.42 9.22 51.74
N GLU A 144 -15.50 10.03 52.76
CA GLU A 144 -16.01 9.59 54.02
C GLU A 144 -17.47 9.91 54.20
#